data_153093c1a0767f427e64cf817e491985
#
_entry.id   153093c1a0767f427e64cf817e491985
#
_cell.length_a   1.000
_cell.length_b   1.000
_cell.length_c   1.000
_cell.angle_alpha   90.00
_cell.angle_beta   90.00
_cell.angle_gamma   90.00
#
_symmetry.space_group_name_H-M   'P 1'
#
loop_
_entity.id
_entity.type
_entity.pdbx_description
1 polymer ?
#
loop_
_entity_poly.entity_id
_entity_poly.type
_entity_poly.pdbx_seq_one_letter_code
_entity_poly.pdbx_strand_id
1 'polypeptide(L)'
;MATAGPGGSGGGRAVAGAPKRWWRLVVITHSHRRYPTYVDLGRVGVWWSGSWRSAAEPTVDVAAELESLGYGALWSSGGFDPGLSPTFGRLLAATTRVAVASGIVSMWTGAPSEVGPAVAQLESRFPGRFLLGIGASHAPLVSDYARPYSHMVAYLDALDALDTPVPMGRRVLAALGPRMLELAAQRAAGAHPYFVPVQHTARARSVLGPGPLLAPEVAVVVESDPEAARALAREYARLYLELPNYTENLRRFGFGDEDIAGGGSDRLIDAVVPWGDVATVADRIREHHDAGADHVCLQVVSGPGRDGFPLAEYTELAGALMAG
;
A
#
# COMPACT_ATOMS: atom_id res chain seq x y z
N MET A 1 -5.27 -86.33 43.54
CA MET A 1 -5.82 -87.38 42.66
C MET A 1 -6.08 -86.70 41.33
N ALA A 2 -5.21 -86.93 40.38
CA ALA A 2 -5.33 -87.88 39.26
C ALA A 2 -6.39 -87.34 38.27
N THR A 3 -6.21 -87.13 36.99
CA THR A 3 -5.29 -87.68 35.98
C THR A 3 -5.51 -86.96 34.66
N ALA A 4 -4.44 -86.72 33.98
CA ALA A 4 -4.10 -87.09 32.62
C ALA A 4 -4.89 -86.50 31.43
N GLY A 5 -4.13 -85.99 30.53
CA GLY A 5 -4.36 -85.54 29.15
C GLY A 5 -4.76 -86.68 28.20
N PRO A 6 -4.46 -86.67 26.90
CA PRO A 6 -3.66 -85.74 26.05
C PRO A 6 -4.32 -85.46 24.67
N GLY A 7 -3.60 -84.61 23.89
CA GLY A 7 -3.43 -84.92 22.47
C GLY A 7 -4.05 -83.95 21.43
N GLY A 8 -3.22 -83.47 20.53
CA GLY A 8 -3.59 -83.25 19.15
C GLY A 8 -3.12 -81.92 18.49
N SER A 9 -1.97 -81.99 17.95
CA SER A 9 -1.32 -81.31 16.85
C SER A 9 -2.16 -80.53 15.85
N GLY A 10 -1.69 -79.37 15.42
CA GLY A 10 -2.14 -78.72 14.21
C GLY A 10 -1.51 -77.30 14.03
N GLY A 11 -0.41 -77.23 13.31
CA GLY A 11 0.31 -76.01 13.04
C GLY A 11 -0.43 -75.12 12.09
N GLY A 12 -0.31 -73.88 12.32
CA GLY A 12 -0.72 -72.77 11.43
C GLY A 12 0.02 -71.49 11.77
N ARG A 13 1.06 -71.21 11.00
CA ARG A 13 1.77 -69.98 11.04
C ARG A 13 0.82 -68.80 10.67
N ALA A 14 0.48 -67.98 11.55
CA ALA A 14 -0.14 -66.70 11.27
C ALA A 14 0.93 -65.64 11.11
N VAL A 15 1.01 -65.05 9.91
CA VAL A 15 1.85 -63.94 9.50
C VAL A 15 1.32 -62.69 10.21
N ALA A 16 2.20 -62.00 10.91
CA ALA A 16 1.91 -60.72 11.56
C ALA A 16 1.52 -59.65 10.52
N GLY A 17 0.26 -59.24 10.57
CA GLY A 17 -0.26 -58.13 9.79
C GLY A 17 0.26 -56.81 10.35
N ALA A 18 1.01 -56.03 9.53
CA ALA A 18 1.43 -54.69 9.83
C ALA A 18 0.20 -53.77 10.01
N PRO A 19 0.26 -52.77 10.91
CA PRO A 19 -0.84 -51.82 11.11
C PRO A 19 -1.02 -50.95 9.88
N LYS A 20 -2.20 -51.02 9.26
CA LYS A 20 -2.61 -50.09 8.19
C LYS A 20 -2.68 -48.69 8.75
N ARG A 21 -1.65 -47.88 8.49
CA ARG A 21 -1.67 -46.43 8.69
C ARG A 21 -2.68 -45.81 7.73
N TRP A 22 -3.83 -45.44 8.23
CA TRP A 22 -4.80 -44.61 7.53
C TRP A 22 -4.31 -43.15 7.56
N TRP A 23 -3.46 -42.78 6.60
CA TRP A 23 -3.26 -41.38 6.28
C TRP A 23 -4.50 -40.91 5.54
N ARG A 24 -5.46 -40.37 6.29
CA ARG A 24 -6.43 -39.47 5.66
C ARG A 24 -5.67 -38.30 5.13
N LEU A 25 -5.51 -38.22 3.82
CA LEU A 25 -5.24 -36.96 3.13
C LEU A 25 -6.43 -36.04 3.47
N VAL A 26 -6.23 -35.14 4.42
CA VAL A 26 -7.06 -33.95 4.53
C VAL A 26 -6.68 -33.08 3.32
N VAL A 27 -7.40 -33.27 2.25
CA VAL A 27 -7.43 -32.30 1.17
C VAL A 27 -8.03 -31.07 1.79
N ILE A 28 -7.19 -30.14 2.25
CA ILE A 28 -7.58 -28.79 2.54
C ILE A 28 -7.97 -28.22 1.19
N THR A 29 -9.24 -28.32 0.84
CA THR A 29 -9.82 -27.49 -0.20
C THR A 29 -9.67 -26.06 0.30
N HIS A 30 -8.62 -25.39 -0.16
CA HIS A 30 -8.59 -23.97 -0.10
C HIS A 30 -9.83 -23.52 -0.87
N SER A 31 -10.88 -23.16 -0.13
CA SER A 31 -11.95 -22.37 -0.71
C SER A 31 -11.22 -21.14 -1.26
N HIS A 32 -11.13 -21.07 -2.59
CA HIS A 32 -10.72 -19.83 -3.26
C HIS A 32 -11.74 -18.78 -2.82
N ARG A 33 -11.43 -18.05 -1.74
CA ARG A 33 -12.01 -16.74 -1.56
C ARG A 33 -11.67 -16.04 -2.86
N ARG A 34 -12.66 -15.81 -3.70
CA ARG A 34 -12.51 -14.89 -4.83
C ARG A 34 -12.26 -13.55 -4.19
N TYR A 35 -10.97 -13.18 -4.09
CA TYR A 35 -10.63 -11.82 -3.74
C TYR A 35 -11.33 -10.90 -4.75
N PRO A 36 -11.96 -9.81 -4.29
CA PRO A 36 -12.63 -8.90 -5.21
C PRO A 36 -11.62 -8.49 -6.28
N THR A 37 -12.09 -8.33 -7.51
CA THR A 37 -11.26 -7.86 -8.62
C THR A 37 -10.75 -6.48 -8.26
N TYR A 38 -9.48 -6.38 -7.95
CA TYR A 38 -8.82 -5.11 -7.62
C TYR A 38 -8.66 -4.26 -8.87
N VAL A 39 -8.47 -2.95 -8.66
CA VAL A 39 -7.93 -2.08 -9.69
C VAL A 39 -6.50 -2.55 -10.00
N ASP A 40 -6.19 -2.77 -11.27
CA ASP A 40 -4.83 -3.09 -11.68
C ASP A 40 -3.98 -1.81 -11.59
N LEU A 41 -3.03 -1.81 -10.67
CA LEU A 41 -2.14 -0.67 -10.42
C LEU A 41 -0.78 -0.86 -11.11
N GLY A 42 -0.52 -2.03 -11.72
CA GLY A 42 0.83 -2.41 -12.12
C GLY A 42 1.78 -2.53 -10.93
N ARG A 43 3.06 -2.75 -11.19
CA ARG A 43 4.05 -2.88 -10.10
C ARG A 43 4.48 -1.55 -9.51
N VAL A 44 4.58 -0.51 -10.33
CA VAL A 44 5.03 0.83 -9.92
C VAL A 44 4.06 1.88 -10.42
N GLY A 45 3.69 2.80 -9.54
CA GLY A 45 2.93 4.00 -9.86
C GLY A 45 3.66 5.25 -9.42
N VAL A 46 3.08 6.39 -9.69
CA VAL A 46 3.63 7.71 -9.37
C VAL A 46 2.76 8.39 -8.34
N TRP A 47 3.36 8.85 -7.25
CA TRP A 47 2.71 9.70 -6.27
C TRP A 47 3.23 11.14 -6.42
N TRP A 48 2.32 12.09 -6.46
CA TRP A 48 2.67 13.50 -6.62
C TRP A 48 2.01 14.36 -5.55
N SER A 49 2.82 14.98 -4.70
CA SER A 49 2.36 15.93 -3.67
C SER A 49 2.08 17.32 -4.21
N GLY A 50 2.72 17.69 -5.29
CA GLY A 50 2.49 18.93 -6.01
C GLY A 50 1.10 18.98 -6.63
N SER A 51 0.72 20.11 -7.15
CA SER A 51 -0.64 20.25 -7.62
C SER A 51 -0.87 19.66 -9.01
N TRP A 52 -1.20 18.35 -9.07
CA TRP A 52 -2.11 17.89 -10.11
C TRP A 52 -3.37 18.79 -10.18
N ARG A 53 -3.54 19.65 -9.19
CA ARG A 53 -4.62 20.63 -9.04
C ARG A 53 -4.45 21.89 -9.89
N SER A 54 -3.27 22.19 -10.37
CA SER A 54 -3.07 23.32 -11.26
C SER A 54 -3.87 23.10 -12.53
N ALA A 55 -4.74 24.03 -12.87
CA ALA A 55 -5.45 24.04 -14.13
C ALA A 55 -4.53 24.30 -15.34
N ALA A 56 -3.23 24.49 -15.10
CA ALA A 56 -2.24 24.58 -16.15
C ALA A 56 -2.06 23.22 -16.83
N GLU A 57 -2.11 23.21 -18.12
CA GLU A 57 -2.13 22.06 -19.02
C GLU A 57 -1.01 21.02 -18.89
N PRO A 58 0.17 21.28 -18.30
CA PRO A 58 1.24 20.26 -18.16
C PRO A 58 0.80 18.99 -17.46
N THR A 59 -0.25 19.05 -16.62
CA THR A 59 -0.72 17.93 -15.81
C THR A 59 -1.29 16.77 -16.66
N VAL A 60 -1.97 17.09 -17.74
CA VAL A 60 -2.60 16.10 -18.63
C VAL A 60 -1.55 15.44 -19.51
N ASP A 61 -0.64 16.23 -20.08
CA ASP A 61 0.45 15.74 -20.93
C ASP A 61 1.43 14.88 -20.12
N VAL A 62 1.75 15.28 -18.89
CA VAL A 62 2.59 14.51 -17.96
C VAL A 62 1.93 13.16 -17.63
N ALA A 63 0.62 13.12 -17.40
CA ALA A 63 -0.08 11.87 -17.10
C ALA A 63 -0.01 10.88 -18.28
N ALA A 64 -0.19 11.36 -19.52
CA ALA A 64 -0.08 10.53 -20.72
C ALA A 64 1.38 10.07 -20.94
N GLU A 65 2.36 10.92 -20.67
CA GLU A 65 3.79 10.56 -20.77
C GLU A 65 4.14 9.46 -19.76
N LEU A 66 3.71 9.58 -18.48
CA LEU A 66 3.92 8.55 -17.46
C LEU A 66 3.27 7.21 -17.84
N GLU A 67 2.08 7.25 -18.45
CA GLU A 67 1.46 6.05 -19.00
C GLU A 67 2.32 5.42 -20.11
N SER A 68 2.90 6.23 -20.99
CA SER A 68 3.77 5.78 -22.08
C SER A 68 5.07 5.16 -21.58
N LEU A 69 5.59 5.66 -20.47
CA LEU A 69 6.77 5.13 -19.76
C LEU A 69 6.51 3.81 -19.01
N GLY A 70 5.24 3.37 -18.89
CA GLY A 70 4.88 2.08 -18.29
C GLY A 70 4.45 2.15 -16.83
N TYR A 71 4.30 3.32 -16.23
CA TYR A 71 3.73 3.44 -14.89
C TYR A 71 2.27 2.98 -14.90
N GLY A 72 1.88 2.17 -13.90
CA GLY A 72 0.56 1.55 -13.87
C GLY A 72 -0.49 2.36 -13.11
N ALA A 73 -0.07 3.29 -12.24
CA ALA A 73 -0.99 4.09 -11.44
C ALA A 73 -0.48 5.52 -11.21
N LEU A 74 -1.42 6.46 -11.11
CA LEU A 74 -1.17 7.84 -10.69
C LEU A 74 -1.90 8.10 -9.37
N TRP A 75 -1.13 8.44 -8.34
CA TRP A 75 -1.65 8.73 -7.01
C TRP A 75 -1.60 10.23 -6.75
N SER A 76 -2.65 10.74 -6.15
CA SER A 76 -2.73 12.16 -5.76
C SER A 76 -3.41 12.29 -4.41
N SER A 77 -2.99 13.28 -3.62
CA SER A 77 -3.72 13.63 -2.41
C SER A 77 -5.18 13.95 -2.74
N GLY A 78 -6.12 13.31 -2.05
CA GLY A 78 -7.55 13.65 -2.09
C GLY A 78 -7.83 15.02 -1.46
N GLY A 79 -6.86 15.53 -0.70
CA GLY A 79 -6.96 16.79 0.01
C GLY A 79 -8.01 16.78 1.11
N PHE A 80 -8.30 17.96 1.60
CA PHE A 80 -9.36 18.23 2.58
C PHE A 80 -10.64 18.77 1.91
N ASP A 81 -10.73 18.69 0.58
CA ASP A 81 -11.91 19.14 -0.14
C ASP A 81 -13.07 18.17 0.12
N PRO A 82 -14.30 18.66 0.30
CA PRO A 82 -15.49 17.81 0.34
C PRO A 82 -15.62 17.01 -0.95
N GLY A 83 -15.89 15.71 -0.83
CA GLY A 83 -16.01 14.82 -1.98
C GLY A 83 -14.66 14.44 -2.61
N LEU A 84 -14.67 14.20 -3.92
CA LEU A 84 -13.46 13.88 -4.68
C LEU A 84 -13.03 15.06 -5.55
N SER A 85 -11.72 15.32 -5.58
CA SER A 85 -11.14 16.35 -6.44
C SER A 85 -11.47 16.09 -7.93
N PRO A 86 -11.88 17.09 -8.70
CA PRO A 86 -12.04 17.01 -10.16
C PRO A 86 -10.75 16.57 -10.88
N THR A 87 -9.60 16.68 -10.22
CA THR A 87 -8.31 16.21 -10.72
C THR A 87 -8.32 14.74 -11.11
N PHE A 88 -8.96 13.86 -10.31
CA PHE A 88 -9.04 12.44 -10.62
C PHE A 88 -9.72 12.17 -11.98
N GLY A 89 -10.82 12.87 -12.26
CA GLY A 89 -11.51 12.78 -13.54
C GLY A 89 -10.67 13.27 -14.72
N ARG A 90 -9.86 14.34 -14.53
CA ARG A 90 -8.95 14.83 -15.57
C ARG A 90 -7.82 13.83 -15.87
N LEU A 91 -7.18 13.26 -14.83
CA LEU A 91 -6.14 12.26 -15.00
C LEU A 91 -6.65 11.00 -15.70
N LEU A 92 -7.85 10.52 -15.31
CA LEU A 92 -8.50 9.38 -15.97
C LEU A 92 -8.85 9.66 -17.44
N ALA A 93 -9.27 10.88 -17.76
CA ALA A 93 -9.58 11.28 -19.12
C ALA A 93 -8.33 11.45 -20.01
N ALA A 94 -7.20 11.81 -19.40
CA ALA A 94 -5.92 12.01 -20.10
C ALA A 94 -5.19 10.70 -20.41
N THR A 95 -5.59 9.58 -19.81
CA THR A 95 -4.94 8.28 -19.89
C THR A 95 -5.93 7.20 -20.36
N THR A 96 -5.41 6.06 -20.81
CA THR A 96 -6.23 4.98 -21.38
C THR A 96 -6.23 3.72 -20.52
N ARG A 97 -5.15 3.41 -19.83
CA ARG A 97 -4.94 2.19 -19.03
C ARG A 97 -4.63 2.46 -17.58
N VAL A 98 -3.85 3.53 -17.32
CA VAL A 98 -3.38 3.88 -15.97
C VAL A 98 -4.54 3.99 -14.99
N ALA A 99 -4.39 3.37 -13.84
CA ALA A 99 -5.28 3.58 -12.72
C ALA A 99 -5.01 4.94 -12.06
N VAL A 100 -6.03 5.54 -11.48
CA VAL A 100 -5.90 6.75 -10.67
C VAL A 100 -6.36 6.45 -9.26
N ALA A 101 -5.57 6.86 -8.28
CA ALA A 101 -5.86 6.59 -6.87
C ALA A 101 -5.76 7.85 -6.00
N SER A 102 -6.60 7.94 -4.99
CA SER A 102 -6.40 8.96 -3.95
C SER A 102 -5.44 8.48 -2.87
N GLY A 103 -4.40 9.25 -2.59
CA GLY A 103 -3.45 9.05 -1.50
C GLY A 103 -3.47 10.21 -0.51
N ILE A 104 -4.49 10.40 0.28
CA ILE A 104 -5.78 9.76 0.54
C ILE A 104 -6.90 10.81 0.62
N VAL A 105 -8.15 10.38 0.58
CA VAL A 105 -9.29 11.19 1.06
C VAL A 105 -9.34 11.09 2.58
N SER A 106 -9.42 12.24 3.24
CA SER A 106 -9.57 12.26 4.69
C SER A 106 -11.00 11.89 5.10
N MET A 107 -11.14 10.89 5.95
CA MET A 107 -12.45 10.49 6.50
C MET A 107 -13.12 11.57 7.36
N TRP A 108 -12.41 12.65 7.70
CA TRP A 108 -12.93 13.75 8.52
C TRP A 108 -13.59 14.84 7.69
N THR A 109 -13.21 14.97 6.42
CA THR A 109 -13.68 16.05 5.53
C THR A 109 -14.44 15.55 4.32
N GLY A 110 -14.18 14.33 3.84
CA GLY A 110 -14.93 13.72 2.75
C GLY A 110 -16.04 12.83 3.29
N ALA A 111 -17.27 13.34 3.43
CA ALA A 111 -18.39 12.54 3.93
C ALA A 111 -18.70 11.35 2.99
N PRO A 112 -19.06 10.17 3.52
CA PRO A 112 -19.44 9.01 2.70
C PRO A 112 -20.53 9.31 1.68
N SER A 113 -21.51 10.15 2.05
CA SER A 113 -22.62 10.59 1.19
C SER A 113 -22.20 11.46 -0.01
N GLU A 114 -21.01 12.04 0.04
CA GLU A 114 -20.43 12.84 -1.05
C GLU A 114 -19.40 12.01 -1.84
N VAL A 115 -18.53 11.28 -1.12
CA VAL A 115 -17.47 10.47 -1.72
C VAL A 115 -18.04 9.29 -2.51
N GLY A 116 -19.03 8.58 -2.00
CA GLY A 116 -19.62 7.42 -2.66
C GLY A 116 -20.20 7.73 -4.06
N PRO A 117 -21.10 8.70 -4.19
CA PRO A 117 -21.62 9.13 -5.50
C PRO A 117 -20.52 9.61 -6.46
N ALA A 118 -19.49 10.30 -5.95
CA ALA A 118 -18.37 10.75 -6.79
C ALA A 118 -17.54 9.56 -7.31
N VAL A 119 -17.30 8.53 -6.49
CA VAL A 119 -16.67 7.27 -6.92
C VAL A 119 -17.53 6.58 -7.96
N ALA A 120 -18.84 6.47 -7.74
CA ALA A 120 -19.77 5.85 -8.69
C ALA A 120 -19.77 6.59 -10.05
N GLN A 121 -19.69 7.92 -10.04
CA GLN A 121 -19.58 8.71 -11.27
C GLN A 121 -18.26 8.45 -12.01
N LEU A 122 -17.13 8.36 -11.30
CA LEU A 122 -15.84 8.02 -11.92
C LEU A 122 -15.86 6.60 -12.49
N GLU A 123 -16.38 5.63 -11.74
CA GLU A 123 -16.49 4.24 -12.17
C GLU A 123 -17.39 4.08 -13.40
N SER A 124 -18.49 4.83 -13.49
CA SER A 124 -19.38 4.85 -14.66
C SER A 124 -18.69 5.37 -15.94
N ARG A 125 -17.79 6.36 -15.79
CA ARG A 125 -17.08 6.97 -16.93
C ARG A 125 -15.79 6.24 -17.28
N PHE A 126 -15.13 5.66 -16.31
CA PHE A 126 -13.80 5.03 -16.40
C PHE A 126 -13.78 3.69 -15.65
N PRO A 127 -14.52 2.68 -16.14
CA PRO A 127 -14.71 1.43 -15.41
C PRO A 127 -13.38 0.77 -15.02
N GLY A 128 -13.25 0.42 -13.75
CA GLY A 128 -12.11 -0.35 -13.25
C GLY A 128 -10.83 0.45 -13.03
N ARG A 129 -10.83 1.76 -13.23
CA ARG A 129 -9.59 2.55 -13.22
C ARG A 129 -9.43 3.49 -12.02
N PHE A 130 -10.41 3.59 -11.13
CA PHE A 130 -10.31 4.42 -9.94
C PHE A 130 -10.23 3.61 -8.66
N LEU A 131 -9.26 3.93 -7.78
CA LEU A 131 -9.09 3.36 -6.44
C LEU A 131 -9.23 4.46 -5.37
N LEU A 132 -10.22 4.30 -4.50
CA LEU A 132 -10.44 5.22 -3.38
C LEU A 132 -9.49 4.89 -2.23
N GLY A 133 -8.46 5.68 -2.01
CA GLY A 133 -7.65 5.65 -0.80
C GLY A 133 -8.28 6.50 0.30
N ILE A 134 -8.44 5.92 1.49
CA ILE A 134 -9.09 6.53 2.66
C ILE A 134 -8.10 6.55 3.81
N GLY A 135 -8.02 7.66 4.54
CA GLY A 135 -7.13 7.77 5.68
C GLY A 135 -7.68 8.62 6.83
N ALA A 136 -7.07 8.42 7.99
CA ALA A 136 -7.44 9.15 9.19
C ALA A 136 -6.80 10.55 9.29
N SER A 137 -5.95 10.95 8.33
CA SER A 137 -5.18 12.18 8.45
C SER A 137 -4.35 12.21 9.75
N HIS A 138 -4.07 13.38 10.31
CA HIS A 138 -3.19 13.57 11.46
C HIS A 138 -3.83 14.48 12.50
N ALA A 139 -3.63 14.16 13.78
CA ALA A 139 -4.22 14.91 14.89
C ALA A 139 -3.95 16.43 14.83
N PRO A 140 -2.76 16.92 14.48
CA PRO A 140 -2.51 18.35 14.35
C PRO A 140 -3.26 19.04 13.20
N LEU A 141 -3.78 18.28 12.24
CA LEU A 141 -4.45 18.81 11.04
C LEU A 141 -5.99 18.69 11.09
N VAL A 142 -6.53 18.11 12.15
CA VAL A 142 -7.99 17.84 12.30
C VAL A 142 -8.44 18.25 13.67
N SER A 143 -9.36 19.22 13.76
CA SER A 143 -9.84 19.80 15.03
C SER A 143 -10.49 18.79 15.97
N ASP A 144 -11.27 17.85 15.43
CA ASP A 144 -12.05 16.86 16.19
C ASP A 144 -11.46 15.45 16.10
N TYR A 145 -10.14 15.34 15.96
CA TYR A 145 -9.45 14.06 15.84
C TYR A 145 -9.59 13.21 17.09
N ALA A 146 -10.51 12.26 17.07
CA ALA A 146 -10.77 11.36 18.18
C ALA A 146 -11.07 9.94 17.71
N ARG A 147 -10.51 8.95 18.41
CA ARG A 147 -10.77 7.51 18.17
C ARG A 147 -10.72 7.13 16.70
N PRO A 148 -9.60 7.39 15.97
CA PRO A 148 -9.51 7.27 14.51
C PRO A 148 -9.85 5.86 13.99
N TYR A 149 -9.56 4.81 14.76
CA TYR A 149 -9.92 3.44 14.38
C TYR A 149 -11.45 3.24 14.35
N SER A 150 -12.15 3.63 15.42
CA SER A 150 -13.61 3.47 15.49
C SER A 150 -14.31 4.36 14.45
N HIS A 151 -13.76 5.55 14.19
CA HIS A 151 -14.28 6.44 13.15
C HIS A 151 -14.09 5.83 11.75
N MET A 152 -12.93 5.21 11.47
CA MET A 152 -12.71 4.49 10.20
C MET A 152 -13.70 3.34 10.02
N VAL A 153 -13.97 2.56 11.07
CA VAL A 153 -14.97 1.48 11.00
C VAL A 153 -16.34 2.07 10.64
N ALA A 154 -16.80 3.11 11.37
CA ALA A 154 -18.08 3.76 11.10
C ALA A 154 -18.15 4.39 9.69
N TYR A 155 -17.05 4.95 9.22
CA TYR A 155 -16.93 5.48 7.86
C TYR A 155 -17.11 4.39 6.77
N LEU A 156 -16.48 3.23 6.99
CA LEU A 156 -16.63 2.09 6.08
C LEU A 156 -18.05 1.51 6.13
N ASP A 157 -18.66 1.45 7.31
CA ASP A 157 -20.06 1.02 7.46
C ASP A 157 -21.01 1.96 6.71
N ALA A 158 -20.78 3.27 6.78
CA ALA A 158 -21.54 4.25 6.04
C ALA A 158 -21.36 4.15 4.52
N LEU A 159 -20.15 3.87 4.02
CA LEU A 159 -19.90 3.60 2.59
C LEU A 159 -20.60 2.33 2.11
N ASP A 160 -20.66 1.29 2.96
CA ASP A 160 -21.35 0.03 2.65
C ASP A 160 -22.88 0.17 2.64
N ALA A 161 -23.41 1.13 3.41
CA ALA A 161 -24.85 1.41 3.55
C ALA A 161 -25.43 2.36 2.48
N LEU A 162 -24.60 2.89 1.57
CA LEU A 162 -25.08 3.74 0.48
C LEU A 162 -25.96 2.94 -0.51
N ASP A 163 -26.89 3.60 -1.20
CA ASP A 163 -27.67 3.00 -2.29
C ASP A 163 -26.78 2.42 -3.40
N THR A 164 -25.63 3.06 -3.64
CA THR A 164 -24.55 2.55 -4.49
C THR A 164 -23.29 2.43 -3.65
N PRO A 165 -23.05 1.29 -2.98
CA PRO A 165 -21.89 1.09 -2.13
C PRO A 165 -20.57 1.18 -2.90
N VAL A 166 -19.51 1.70 -2.27
CA VAL A 166 -18.17 1.60 -2.83
C VAL A 166 -17.64 0.19 -2.56
N PRO A 167 -17.44 -0.66 -3.59
CA PRO A 167 -17.02 -2.03 -3.38
C PRO A 167 -15.70 -2.14 -2.63
N MET A 168 -15.54 -3.18 -1.81
CA MET A 168 -14.32 -3.44 -1.05
C MET A 168 -13.05 -3.44 -1.92
N GLY A 169 -13.12 -4.00 -3.15
CA GLY A 169 -12.01 -4.02 -4.10
C GLY A 169 -11.70 -2.67 -4.77
N ARG A 170 -12.50 -1.63 -4.50
CA ARG A 170 -12.35 -0.28 -5.05
C ARG A 170 -11.89 0.74 -4.00
N ARG A 171 -11.51 0.28 -2.81
CA ARG A 171 -11.02 1.15 -1.74
C ARG A 171 -9.79 0.55 -1.06
N VAL A 172 -8.85 1.39 -0.62
CA VAL A 172 -7.63 1.02 0.09
C VAL A 172 -7.49 1.92 1.33
N LEU A 173 -6.91 1.41 2.42
CA LEU A 173 -6.75 2.19 3.64
C LEU A 173 -5.29 2.64 3.84
N ALA A 174 -5.10 3.90 4.21
CA ALA A 174 -3.85 4.34 4.80
C ALA A 174 -3.69 3.65 6.16
N ALA A 175 -2.68 2.79 6.29
CA ALA A 175 -2.52 1.93 7.45
C ALA A 175 -1.06 1.73 7.81
N LEU A 176 -0.70 2.09 9.05
CA LEU A 176 0.64 1.91 9.60
C LEU A 176 0.66 0.84 10.70
N GLY A 177 -0.24 0.95 11.67
CA GLY A 177 -0.31 0.03 12.80
C GLY A 177 -1.08 -1.26 12.51
N PRO A 178 -0.84 -2.33 13.29
CA PRO A 178 -1.40 -3.67 13.02
C PRO A 178 -2.93 -3.69 12.96
N ARG A 179 -3.62 -2.98 13.85
CA ARG A 179 -5.09 -2.95 13.87
C ARG A 179 -5.69 -2.33 12.60
N MET A 180 -5.06 -1.28 12.05
CA MET A 180 -5.51 -0.66 10.81
C MET A 180 -5.17 -1.53 9.59
N LEU A 181 -4.04 -2.24 9.62
CA LEU A 181 -3.67 -3.23 8.59
C LEU A 181 -4.66 -4.41 8.59
N GLU A 182 -5.04 -4.92 9.77
CA GLU A 182 -6.08 -5.96 9.89
C GLU A 182 -7.44 -5.49 9.35
N LEU A 183 -7.83 -4.24 9.66
CA LEU A 183 -9.04 -3.64 9.11
C LEU A 183 -8.97 -3.51 7.59
N ALA A 184 -7.83 -3.08 7.05
CA ALA A 184 -7.60 -2.98 5.61
C ALA A 184 -7.75 -4.34 4.91
N ALA A 185 -7.23 -5.43 5.50
CA ALA A 185 -7.38 -6.79 4.98
C ALA A 185 -8.83 -7.28 4.98
N GLN A 186 -9.64 -6.82 5.94
CA GLN A 186 -11.03 -7.28 6.13
C GLN A 186 -12.06 -6.45 5.36
N ARG A 187 -11.81 -5.16 5.19
CA ARG A 187 -12.82 -4.18 4.76
C ARG A 187 -12.41 -3.35 3.53
N ALA A 188 -11.24 -3.60 2.94
CA ALA A 188 -10.74 -2.89 1.77
C ALA A 188 -9.99 -3.83 0.82
N ALA A 189 -9.57 -3.35 -0.35
CA ALA A 189 -8.65 -4.06 -1.24
C ALA A 189 -7.33 -4.38 -0.53
N GLY A 190 -6.91 -3.54 0.41
CA GLY A 190 -5.69 -3.67 1.16
C GLY A 190 -5.22 -2.36 1.77
N ALA A 191 -3.91 -2.17 1.88
CA ALA A 191 -3.27 -1.06 2.57
C ALA A 191 -2.35 -0.23 1.67
N HIS A 192 -2.34 1.07 1.92
CA HIS A 192 -1.42 2.07 1.36
C HIS A 192 -0.64 2.73 2.51
N PRO A 193 0.43 2.09 3.01
CA PRO A 193 1.34 2.70 3.99
C PRO A 193 2.09 3.88 3.37
N TYR A 194 2.46 4.84 4.19
CA TYR A 194 3.16 6.05 3.78
C TYR A 194 4.31 6.35 4.73
N PHE A 195 5.45 6.83 4.20
CA PHE A 195 6.65 7.17 4.95
C PHE A 195 7.13 5.99 5.82
N VAL A 196 7.46 4.88 5.19
CA VAL A 196 7.78 3.60 5.87
C VAL A 196 9.09 2.97 5.37
N PRO A 197 9.89 2.37 6.24
CA PRO A 197 11.04 1.57 5.83
C PRO A 197 10.60 0.21 5.27
N VAL A 198 11.49 -0.49 4.55
CA VAL A 198 11.26 -1.84 3.98
C VAL A 198 10.78 -2.85 5.04
N GLN A 199 11.30 -2.77 6.27
CA GLN A 199 10.89 -3.64 7.38
C GLN A 199 9.39 -3.50 7.71
N HIS A 200 8.83 -2.29 7.54
CA HIS A 200 7.39 -2.10 7.67
C HIS A 200 6.63 -2.85 6.57
N THR A 201 7.10 -2.81 5.33
CA THR A 201 6.47 -3.54 4.21
C THR A 201 6.42 -5.03 4.49
N ALA A 202 7.51 -5.64 4.96
CA ALA A 202 7.54 -7.05 5.36
C ALA A 202 6.55 -7.33 6.51
N ARG A 203 6.50 -6.46 7.51
CA ARG A 203 5.56 -6.59 8.63
C ARG A 203 4.10 -6.42 8.17
N ALA A 204 3.83 -5.43 7.33
CA ALA A 204 2.49 -5.19 6.79
C ALA A 204 2.00 -6.40 5.98
N ARG A 205 2.85 -6.99 5.12
CA ARG A 205 2.54 -8.22 4.40
C ARG A 205 2.21 -9.37 5.36
N SER A 206 2.97 -9.53 6.44
CA SER A 206 2.69 -10.59 7.43
C SER A 206 1.33 -10.44 8.12
N VAL A 207 0.85 -9.21 8.32
CA VAL A 207 -0.45 -8.91 8.93
C VAL A 207 -1.59 -9.04 7.92
N LEU A 208 -1.41 -8.50 6.71
CA LEU A 208 -2.42 -8.56 5.64
C LEU A 208 -2.65 -10.00 5.14
N GLY A 209 -1.62 -10.85 5.19
CA GLY A 209 -1.64 -12.16 4.53
C GLY A 209 -1.43 -12.04 3.01
N PRO A 210 -1.58 -13.12 2.24
CA PRO A 210 -1.13 -13.18 0.84
C PRO A 210 -2.11 -12.60 -0.20
N GLY A 211 -3.29 -12.17 0.19
CA GLY A 211 -4.33 -11.78 -0.78
C GLY A 211 -4.58 -10.29 -0.92
N PRO A 212 -4.65 -9.54 0.18
CA PRO A 212 -4.91 -8.11 0.13
C PRO A 212 -3.76 -7.33 -0.50
N LEU A 213 -4.09 -6.27 -1.24
CA LEU A 213 -3.14 -5.34 -1.84
C LEU A 213 -2.25 -4.69 -0.77
N LEU A 214 -0.95 -4.65 -1.03
CA LEU A 214 0.01 -3.85 -0.27
C LEU A 214 0.73 -2.89 -1.23
N ALA A 215 0.41 -1.61 -1.11
CA ALA A 215 0.87 -0.54 -1.98
C ALA A 215 1.54 0.58 -1.16
N PRO A 216 2.76 0.40 -0.61
CA PRO A 216 3.45 1.47 0.10
C PRO A 216 3.79 2.63 -0.82
N GLU A 217 3.70 3.85 -0.30
CA GLU A 217 4.39 4.99 -0.88
C GLU A 217 5.86 4.93 -0.48
N VAL A 218 6.74 5.25 -1.43
CA VAL A 218 8.18 5.33 -1.23
C VAL A 218 8.71 6.61 -1.88
N ALA A 219 9.08 7.57 -1.03
CA ALA A 219 9.78 8.77 -1.47
C ALA A 219 11.23 8.43 -1.80
N VAL A 220 11.76 9.01 -2.88
CA VAL A 220 13.14 8.79 -3.33
C VAL A 220 13.82 10.09 -3.76
N VAL A 221 15.14 10.13 -3.66
CA VAL A 221 15.97 11.23 -4.14
C VAL A 221 16.98 10.70 -5.17
N VAL A 222 16.88 11.14 -6.42
CA VAL A 222 17.85 10.79 -7.48
C VAL A 222 19.00 11.78 -7.42
N GLU A 223 19.94 11.53 -6.51
CA GLU A 223 21.14 12.32 -6.27
C GLU A 223 22.23 11.43 -5.66
N SER A 224 23.42 11.43 -6.23
CA SER A 224 24.53 10.56 -5.82
C SER A 224 25.44 11.18 -4.76
N ASP A 225 25.42 12.51 -4.59
CA ASP A 225 26.14 13.15 -3.50
C ASP A 225 25.40 12.93 -2.17
N PRO A 226 26.03 12.26 -1.19
CA PRO A 226 25.34 11.86 0.05
C PRO A 226 24.86 13.05 0.89
N GLU A 227 25.58 14.16 0.88
CA GLU A 227 25.23 15.34 1.66
C GLU A 227 24.00 16.04 1.04
N ALA A 228 24.05 16.26 -0.28
CA ALA A 228 22.95 16.86 -1.03
C ALA A 228 21.68 15.98 -0.98
N ALA A 229 21.82 14.67 -1.18
CA ALA A 229 20.71 13.72 -1.14
C ALA A 229 20.02 13.70 0.22
N ARG A 230 20.78 13.58 1.30
CA ARG A 230 20.22 13.56 2.66
C ARG A 230 19.64 14.91 3.07
N ALA A 231 20.17 16.02 2.56
CA ALA A 231 19.59 17.35 2.80
C ALA A 231 18.17 17.43 2.22
N LEU A 232 17.98 16.97 0.97
CA LEU A 232 16.67 16.91 0.32
C LEU A 232 15.72 15.94 1.05
N ALA A 233 16.20 14.77 1.40
CA ALA A 233 15.43 13.76 2.11
C ALA A 233 14.98 14.25 3.49
N ARG A 234 15.81 14.99 4.23
CA ARG A 234 15.44 15.61 5.52
C ARG A 234 14.40 16.72 5.37
N GLU A 235 14.52 17.55 4.34
CA GLU A 235 13.52 18.59 4.09
C GLU A 235 12.15 17.96 3.83
N TYR A 236 12.10 16.90 3.04
CA TYR A 236 10.89 16.10 2.85
C TYR A 236 10.40 15.47 4.15
N ALA A 237 11.29 14.81 4.91
CA ALA A 237 10.94 14.07 6.12
C ALA A 237 10.48 14.95 7.28
N ARG A 238 10.87 16.23 7.32
CA ARG A 238 10.65 17.15 8.43
C ARG A 238 9.22 17.19 8.91
N LEU A 239 8.25 17.33 7.99
CA LEU A 239 6.83 17.34 8.35
C LEU A 239 6.39 16.03 9.00
N TYR A 240 6.82 14.89 8.46
CA TYR A 240 6.38 13.56 8.94
C TYR A 240 7.00 13.21 10.29
N LEU A 241 8.21 13.69 10.58
CA LEU A 241 8.88 13.50 11.87
C LEU A 241 8.28 14.36 13.01
N GLU A 242 7.43 15.34 12.69
CA GLU A 242 6.62 16.09 13.65
C GLU A 242 5.28 15.41 13.97
N LEU A 243 4.88 14.39 13.22
CA LEU A 243 3.58 13.75 13.31
C LEU A 243 3.64 12.43 14.13
N PRO A 244 2.96 12.35 15.28
CA PRO A 244 3.07 11.21 16.20
C PRO A 244 2.78 9.84 15.58
N ASN A 245 1.86 9.75 14.63
CA ASN A 245 1.54 8.48 13.98
C ASN A 245 2.71 7.89 13.19
N TYR A 246 3.55 8.73 12.59
CA TYR A 246 4.76 8.28 11.89
C TYR A 246 5.89 7.98 12.87
N THR A 247 6.16 8.87 13.82
CA THR A 247 7.24 8.65 14.79
C THR A 247 6.99 7.42 15.67
N GLU A 248 5.75 7.20 16.12
CA GLU A 248 5.37 5.97 16.83
C GLU A 248 5.50 4.72 15.95
N ASN A 249 5.24 4.83 14.67
CA ASN A 249 5.47 3.73 13.74
C ASN A 249 6.96 3.44 13.58
N LEU A 250 7.79 4.46 13.39
CA LEU A 250 9.25 4.32 13.27
C LEU A 250 9.88 3.71 14.53
N ARG A 251 9.40 4.09 15.73
CA ARG A 251 9.85 3.48 17.00
C ARG A 251 9.63 1.97 17.05
N ARG A 252 8.57 1.45 16.44
CA ARG A 252 8.33 -0.01 16.34
C ARG A 252 9.37 -0.74 15.50
N PHE A 253 10.11 -0.01 14.68
CA PHE A 253 11.20 -0.53 13.85
C PHE A 253 12.59 -0.16 14.38
N GLY A 254 12.67 0.29 15.64
CA GLY A 254 13.92 0.50 16.36
C GLY A 254 14.59 1.86 16.09
N PHE A 255 13.83 2.85 15.59
CA PHE A 255 14.32 4.23 15.52
C PHE A 255 13.98 4.95 16.82
N GLY A 256 14.99 5.33 17.59
CA GLY A 256 14.85 6.03 18.86
C GLY A 256 14.61 7.53 18.72
N ASP A 257 14.55 8.23 19.87
CA ASP A 257 14.37 9.69 19.87
C ASP A 257 15.56 10.40 19.23
N GLU A 258 16.77 9.85 19.38
CA GLU A 258 17.98 10.34 18.74
C GLU A 258 17.94 10.23 17.20
N ASP A 259 17.22 9.23 16.66
CA ASP A 259 17.04 9.10 15.22
C ASP A 259 15.99 10.08 14.67
N ILE A 260 14.99 10.41 15.46
CA ILE A 260 13.88 11.27 15.08
C ILE A 260 14.23 12.75 15.19
N ALA A 261 15.06 13.09 16.18
CA ALA A 261 15.46 14.47 16.45
C ALA A 261 16.24 15.10 15.30
N GLY A 262 16.24 16.44 15.23
CA GLY A 262 17.08 17.21 14.31
C GLY A 262 16.78 17.00 12.82
N GLY A 263 15.56 16.55 12.50
CA GLY A 263 15.15 16.28 11.10
C GLY A 263 15.53 14.88 10.60
N GLY A 264 15.94 14.00 11.50
CA GLY A 264 16.25 12.60 11.21
C GLY A 264 17.75 12.30 11.15
N SER A 265 18.17 11.23 11.84
CA SER A 265 19.53 10.68 11.70
C SER A 265 19.77 10.17 10.27
N ASP A 266 21.04 10.05 9.84
CA ASP A 266 21.38 9.42 8.56
C ASP A 266 20.76 8.01 8.46
N ARG A 267 20.82 7.23 9.54
CA ARG A 267 20.25 5.88 9.61
C ARG A 267 18.75 5.86 9.33
N LEU A 268 17.99 6.79 9.89
CA LEU A 268 16.56 6.89 9.68
C LEU A 268 16.25 7.36 8.26
N ILE A 269 16.91 8.42 7.83
CA ILE A 269 16.69 9.02 6.49
C ILE A 269 16.99 8.00 5.40
N ASP A 270 18.14 7.32 5.47
CA ASP A 270 18.54 6.29 4.49
C ASP A 270 17.58 5.09 4.48
N ALA A 271 16.87 4.83 5.58
CA ALA A 271 15.91 3.75 5.65
C ALA A 271 14.54 4.09 5.06
N VAL A 272 14.11 5.35 5.13
CA VAL A 272 12.74 5.76 4.73
C VAL A 272 12.70 6.54 3.42
N VAL A 273 13.81 7.14 3.01
CA VAL A 273 13.93 7.88 1.74
C VAL A 273 15.17 7.36 1.00
N PRO A 274 15.02 6.30 0.18
CA PRO A 274 16.09 5.84 -0.69
C PRO A 274 16.67 6.96 -1.56
N TRP A 275 17.99 7.00 -1.65
CA TRP A 275 18.68 7.99 -2.47
C TRP A 275 19.90 7.38 -3.17
N GLY A 276 20.35 8.01 -4.23
CA GLY A 276 21.50 7.58 -5.01
C GLY A 276 21.30 7.80 -6.50
N ASP A 277 22.10 7.11 -7.31
CA ASP A 277 21.84 7.01 -8.73
C ASP A 277 20.58 6.18 -9.03
N VAL A 278 20.15 6.20 -10.27
CA VAL A 278 18.95 5.49 -10.74
C VAL A 278 18.98 3.99 -10.40
N ALA A 279 20.14 3.35 -10.54
CA ALA A 279 20.29 1.92 -10.26
C ALA A 279 20.10 1.63 -8.76
N THR A 280 20.75 2.42 -7.91
CA THR A 280 20.62 2.33 -6.44
C THR A 280 19.16 2.53 -5.98
N VAL A 281 18.49 3.56 -6.51
CA VAL A 281 17.08 3.81 -6.20
C VAL A 281 16.20 2.65 -6.67
N ALA A 282 16.42 2.15 -7.89
CA ALA A 282 15.65 1.02 -8.40
C ALA A 282 15.81 -0.26 -7.57
N ASP A 283 17.05 -0.54 -7.07
CA ASP A 283 17.30 -1.68 -6.18
C ASP A 283 16.52 -1.53 -4.86
N ARG A 284 16.47 -0.34 -4.29
CA ARG A 284 15.67 -0.07 -3.07
C ARG A 284 14.18 -0.25 -3.30
N ILE A 285 13.66 0.09 -4.49
CA ILE A 285 12.26 -0.19 -4.84
C ILE A 285 12.01 -1.70 -4.95
N ARG A 286 12.95 -2.45 -5.53
CA ARG A 286 12.86 -3.93 -5.60
C ARG A 286 12.82 -4.56 -4.21
N GLU A 287 13.58 -4.03 -3.22
CA GLU A 287 13.52 -4.50 -1.82
C GLU A 287 12.10 -4.41 -1.24
N HIS A 288 11.33 -3.38 -1.54
CA HIS A 288 9.92 -3.31 -1.12
C HIS A 288 9.06 -4.39 -1.78
N HIS A 289 9.30 -4.70 -3.06
CA HIS A 289 8.63 -5.82 -3.73
C HIS A 289 9.01 -7.16 -3.13
N ASP A 290 10.29 -7.40 -2.84
CA ASP A 290 10.79 -8.62 -2.20
C ASP A 290 10.24 -8.76 -0.77
N ALA A 291 10.02 -7.65 -0.09
CA ALA A 291 9.34 -7.59 1.21
C ALA A 291 7.81 -7.80 1.13
N GLY A 292 7.26 -7.96 -0.07
CA GLY A 292 5.88 -8.34 -0.32
C GLY A 292 4.95 -7.20 -0.77
N ALA A 293 5.47 -6.05 -1.21
CA ALA A 293 4.65 -5.05 -1.88
C ALA A 293 4.16 -5.58 -3.25
N ASP A 294 2.87 -5.45 -3.52
CA ASP A 294 2.31 -5.75 -4.83
C ASP A 294 2.54 -4.58 -5.80
N HIS A 295 2.50 -3.39 -5.27
CA HIS A 295 2.67 -2.13 -5.96
C HIS A 295 3.52 -1.18 -5.10
N VAL A 296 4.42 -0.43 -5.71
CA VAL A 296 5.14 0.67 -5.06
C VAL A 296 4.68 1.99 -5.66
N CYS A 297 4.18 2.87 -4.79
CA CYS A 297 3.78 4.21 -5.14
C CYS A 297 4.99 5.14 -5.00
N LEU A 298 5.67 5.41 -6.10
CA LEU A 298 6.95 6.12 -6.14
C LEU A 298 6.76 7.63 -6.08
N GLN A 299 7.45 8.32 -5.16
CA GLN A 299 7.48 9.77 -5.07
C GLN A 299 8.89 10.29 -5.23
N VAL A 300 9.20 10.95 -6.35
CA VAL A 300 10.47 11.65 -6.52
C VAL A 300 10.44 12.97 -5.77
N VAL A 301 11.39 13.15 -4.86
CA VAL A 301 11.60 14.37 -4.08
C VAL A 301 12.63 15.24 -4.82
N SER A 302 12.20 16.42 -5.26
CA SER A 302 13.05 17.39 -5.95
C SER A 302 13.44 18.55 -5.02
N GLY A 303 14.61 19.13 -5.25
CA GLY A 303 15.12 20.25 -4.47
C GLY A 303 14.39 21.57 -4.70
N PRO A 304 14.59 22.54 -3.81
CA PRO A 304 14.07 23.90 -3.97
C PRO A 304 14.58 24.52 -5.29
N GLY A 305 13.68 25.22 -6.00
CA GLY A 305 13.97 25.82 -7.30
C GLY A 305 13.76 24.91 -8.52
N ARG A 306 13.35 23.66 -8.33
CA ARG A 306 12.80 22.80 -9.37
C ARG A 306 11.27 22.91 -9.32
N ASP A 307 10.77 24.03 -9.84
CA ASP A 307 9.32 24.26 -9.96
C ASP A 307 8.77 23.38 -11.09
N GLY A 308 8.09 22.29 -10.73
CA GLY A 308 7.44 21.46 -11.70
C GLY A 308 7.49 19.97 -11.35
N PHE A 309 6.91 19.18 -12.24
CA PHE A 309 6.94 17.73 -12.12
C PHE A 309 8.33 17.19 -12.52
N PRO A 310 8.96 16.30 -11.74
CA PRO A 310 10.29 15.73 -12.03
C PRO A 310 10.25 14.65 -13.12
N LEU A 311 9.79 15.01 -14.31
CA LEU A 311 9.57 14.06 -15.42
C LEU A 311 10.87 13.40 -15.89
N ALA A 312 11.99 14.12 -15.83
CA ALA A 312 13.28 13.57 -16.23
C ALA A 312 13.70 12.39 -15.33
N GLU A 313 13.59 12.57 -14.02
CA GLU A 313 13.90 11.52 -13.04
C GLU A 313 12.96 10.32 -13.17
N TYR A 314 11.65 10.56 -13.40
CA TYR A 314 10.71 9.46 -13.67
C TYR A 314 11.00 8.74 -14.98
N THR A 315 11.49 9.44 -16.02
CA THR A 315 11.88 8.83 -17.29
C THR A 315 13.08 7.89 -17.11
N GLU A 316 14.09 8.34 -16.37
CA GLU A 316 15.29 7.52 -16.08
C GLU A 316 14.94 6.31 -15.22
N LEU A 317 14.12 6.51 -14.17
CA LEU A 317 13.65 5.43 -13.29
C LEU A 317 12.78 4.40 -14.03
N ALA A 318 11.95 4.84 -14.99
CA ALA A 318 11.16 3.92 -15.80
C ALA A 318 12.06 2.94 -16.58
N GLY A 319 13.15 3.43 -17.16
CA GLY A 319 14.14 2.57 -17.85
C GLY A 319 14.73 1.47 -16.97
N ALA A 320 14.93 1.74 -15.67
CA ALA A 320 15.47 0.77 -14.71
C ALA A 320 14.40 -0.15 -14.08
N LEU A 321 13.16 0.34 -13.92
CA LEU A 321 12.10 -0.36 -13.20
C LEU A 321 11.17 -1.18 -14.12
N MET A 322 11.03 -0.80 -15.40
CA MET A 322 10.10 -1.44 -16.33
C MET A 322 10.81 -2.42 -17.28
N ALA A 323 12.15 -2.50 -17.24
CA ALA A 323 12.96 -3.39 -18.10
C ALA A 323 13.04 -4.85 -17.59
N GLY A 324 12.26 -5.26 -16.59
CA GLY A 324 12.29 -6.57 -15.94
C GLY A 324 11.11 -7.46 -16.29
#